data_0bb3319c89727963c3fb2cb6df704d85
#
_entry.id   0bb3319c89727963c3fb2cb6df704d85
#
_cell.length_a   1.000
_cell.length_b   1.000
_cell.length_c   1.000
_cell.angle_alpha   90.00
_cell.angle_beta   90.00
_cell.angle_gamma   90.00
#
_symmetry.space_group_name_H-M   'P 1'
#
loop_
_entity.id
_entity.type
_entity.pdbx_description
1 polymer ?
#
loop_
_entity_poly.entity_id
_entity_poly.type
_entity_poly.pdbx_seq_one_letter_code
_entity_poly.pdbx_strand_id
1 'polypeptide(L)'
;MSRLIEASLLLLALAANAADRFPGVGRAATPAEIRAWDIDVRPDFQGLPPGSGSVAQGQKIWDGKCASCHGTFGESNEVFAPIVGGTTAANIRSGRVKALTQADVTRSSLMKLSSLSTLWDYVNRAMPWDAPKSLLANDVYAVVAYVLYLGDILPADFVLSDRNIASVQGMLPNRNGMTRRHGLWDVRGVPDVKNSACMHDCATQVTMASVFPDWAKASHGDLSQQNRLVGPVRGEATAAEAPDATTLARRNGCLSCHGIDKRLVGPAFRDVSARYKADAGAEERLAQKLRKGGSGAWGPLAMPPYPDLAEADLLVLVRWVLAQ
;
A
#
# COMPACT_ATOMS: atom_id res chain seq x y z
N MET A 1 -28.19 8.19 -54.65
CA MET A 1 -27.78 6.86 -54.11
C MET A 1 -26.27 6.64 -54.14
N SER A 2 -25.53 7.25 -55.07
CA SER A 2 -24.05 7.09 -55.16
C SER A 2 -23.28 7.64 -53.95
N ARG A 3 -23.60 8.82 -53.43
CA ARG A 3 -22.86 9.49 -52.33
C ARG A 3 -23.01 8.81 -50.95
N LEU A 4 -24.07 8.05 -50.72
CA LEU A 4 -24.25 7.29 -49.48
C LEU A 4 -23.41 6.01 -49.49
N ILE A 5 -23.18 5.41 -50.65
CA ILE A 5 -22.35 4.23 -50.82
C ILE A 5 -20.87 4.61 -50.65
N GLU A 6 -20.44 5.74 -51.17
CA GLU A 6 -19.06 6.26 -50.99
C GLU A 6 -18.76 6.62 -49.54
N ALA A 7 -19.72 7.23 -48.83
CA ALA A 7 -19.55 7.53 -47.39
C ALA A 7 -19.50 6.26 -46.53
N SER A 8 -20.26 5.22 -46.87
CA SER A 8 -20.22 3.93 -46.17
C SER A 8 -18.93 3.15 -46.42
N LEU A 9 -18.37 3.24 -47.62
CA LEU A 9 -17.08 2.63 -47.96
C LEU A 9 -15.92 3.38 -47.29
N LEU A 10 -15.99 4.70 -47.09
CA LEU A 10 -14.97 5.46 -46.36
C LEU A 10 -15.00 5.18 -44.87
N LEU A 11 -16.16 4.96 -44.28
CA LEU A 11 -16.30 4.58 -42.87
C LEU A 11 -15.79 3.13 -42.60
N LEU A 12 -15.97 2.21 -43.52
CA LEU A 12 -15.42 0.87 -43.46
C LEU A 12 -13.90 0.87 -43.62
N ALA A 13 -13.35 1.76 -44.45
CA ALA A 13 -11.89 1.86 -44.64
C ALA A 13 -11.15 2.46 -43.40
N LEU A 14 -11.84 3.31 -42.62
CA LEU A 14 -11.28 3.87 -41.38
C LEU A 14 -11.24 2.85 -40.21
N ALA A 15 -12.11 1.83 -40.26
CA ALA A 15 -12.08 0.75 -39.28
C ALA A 15 -10.99 -0.32 -39.52
N ALA A 16 -10.37 -0.32 -40.71
CA ALA A 16 -9.41 -1.37 -41.13
C ALA A 16 -7.94 -1.04 -40.87
N ASN A 17 -7.61 0.11 -40.26
CA ASN A 17 -6.22 0.53 -40.07
C ASN A 17 -5.67 0.40 -38.64
N ALA A 18 -6.26 -0.43 -37.79
CA ALA A 18 -5.53 -1.01 -36.67
C ALA A 18 -4.83 -2.29 -37.16
N ALA A 19 -4.03 -2.19 -38.23
CA ALA A 19 -3.16 -3.27 -38.64
C ALA A 19 -2.26 -3.62 -37.46
N ASP A 20 -2.33 -4.88 -37.01
CA ASP A 20 -1.48 -5.41 -35.95
C ASP A 20 -0.04 -5.02 -36.27
N ARG A 21 0.52 -4.13 -35.44
CA ARG A 21 1.90 -3.62 -35.58
C ARG A 21 2.89 -4.78 -35.48
N PHE A 22 2.44 -5.91 -34.96
CA PHE A 22 3.19 -7.14 -34.77
C PHE A 22 2.28 -8.36 -35.08
N PRO A 23 2.03 -8.67 -36.36
CA PRO A 23 1.15 -9.77 -36.71
C PRO A 23 1.71 -11.10 -36.19
N GLY A 24 0.85 -11.86 -35.54
CA GLY A 24 1.21 -13.18 -34.96
C GLY A 24 1.88 -13.11 -33.58
N VAL A 25 2.05 -11.92 -33.00
CA VAL A 25 2.56 -11.76 -31.63
C VAL A 25 1.42 -11.41 -30.68
N GLY A 26 1.08 -12.36 -29.82
CA GLY A 26 0.00 -12.21 -28.86
C GLY A 26 -1.40 -12.28 -29.49
N ARG A 27 -2.40 -11.89 -28.71
CA ARG A 27 -3.80 -11.74 -29.10
C ARG A 27 -4.44 -10.54 -28.40
N ALA A 28 -5.53 -10.08 -28.91
CA ALA A 28 -6.32 -9.07 -28.19
C ALA A 28 -6.81 -9.65 -26.86
N ALA A 29 -6.66 -8.86 -25.79
CA ALA A 29 -7.18 -9.22 -24.48
C ALA A 29 -8.73 -9.24 -24.51
N THR A 30 -9.32 -10.21 -23.85
CA THR A 30 -10.76 -10.26 -23.67
C THR A 30 -11.21 -9.19 -22.67
N PRO A 31 -12.49 -8.73 -22.73
CA PRO A 31 -13.01 -7.80 -21.72
C PRO A 31 -12.88 -8.29 -20.27
N ALA A 32 -12.91 -9.61 -20.04
CA ALA A 32 -12.70 -10.18 -18.72
C ALA A 32 -11.25 -10.05 -18.24
N GLU A 33 -10.29 -10.28 -19.14
CA GLU A 33 -8.86 -10.08 -18.85
C GLU A 33 -8.56 -8.59 -18.60
N ILE A 34 -9.09 -7.69 -19.42
CA ILE A 34 -8.93 -6.25 -19.20
C ILE A 34 -9.44 -5.87 -17.81
N ARG A 35 -10.66 -6.25 -17.45
CA ARG A 35 -11.23 -5.95 -16.12
C ARG A 35 -10.41 -6.52 -14.97
N ALA A 36 -9.76 -7.67 -15.15
CA ALA A 36 -8.93 -8.27 -14.11
C ALA A 36 -7.63 -7.49 -13.86
N TRP A 37 -7.13 -6.75 -14.84
CA TRP A 37 -5.91 -5.96 -14.76
C TRP A 37 -6.16 -4.46 -14.57
N ASP A 38 -7.32 -3.97 -14.98
CA ASP A 38 -7.75 -2.56 -14.83
C ASP A 38 -8.30 -2.34 -13.42
N ILE A 39 -7.38 -2.31 -12.46
CA ILE A 39 -7.65 -2.24 -11.02
C ILE A 39 -7.19 -0.92 -10.37
N ASP A 40 -6.60 -0.04 -11.15
CA ASP A 40 -6.09 1.23 -10.66
C ASP A 40 -7.18 2.31 -10.58
N VAL A 41 -7.00 3.22 -9.62
CA VAL A 41 -7.82 4.42 -9.51
C VAL A 41 -7.02 5.60 -10.04
N ARG A 42 -7.46 6.10 -11.18
CA ARG A 42 -6.78 7.18 -11.89
C ARG A 42 -6.96 8.54 -11.20
N PRO A 43 -6.11 9.55 -11.49
CA PRO A 43 -6.24 10.89 -10.92
C PRO A 43 -7.56 11.59 -11.23
N ASP A 44 -8.26 11.19 -12.29
CA ASP A 44 -9.60 11.62 -12.65
C ASP A 44 -10.72 10.80 -12.02
N PHE A 45 -10.35 9.90 -11.08
CA PHE A 45 -11.21 8.96 -10.38
C PHE A 45 -11.90 7.91 -11.27
N GLN A 46 -11.47 7.71 -12.51
CA GLN A 46 -11.86 6.53 -13.26
C GLN A 46 -11.29 5.28 -12.57
N GLY A 47 -12.06 4.19 -12.58
CA GLY A 47 -11.73 2.97 -11.88
C GLY A 47 -12.08 2.97 -10.38
N LEU A 48 -12.58 4.08 -9.83
CA LEU A 48 -12.96 4.16 -8.43
C LEU A 48 -14.20 3.29 -8.15
N PRO A 49 -14.10 2.31 -7.25
CA PRO A 49 -15.25 1.49 -6.89
C PRO A 49 -16.36 2.31 -6.21
N PRO A 50 -17.63 2.01 -6.46
CA PRO A 50 -18.73 2.65 -5.73
C PRO A 50 -18.67 2.30 -4.25
N GLY A 51 -18.98 3.27 -3.40
CA GLY A 51 -18.99 3.07 -1.95
C GLY A 51 -18.93 4.35 -1.15
N SER A 52 -18.99 4.20 0.17
CA SER A 52 -18.90 5.32 1.11
C SER A 52 -18.44 4.86 2.49
N GLY A 53 -17.86 5.78 3.27
CA GLY A 53 -17.49 5.53 4.64
C GLY A 53 -17.37 6.81 5.46
N SER A 54 -17.81 6.78 6.69
CA SER A 54 -17.72 7.91 7.61
C SER A 54 -16.38 7.94 8.36
N VAL A 55 -16.00 9.13 8.84
CA VAL A 55 -14.84 9.31 9.73
C VAL A 55 -14.94 8.39 10.95
N ALA A 56 -16.11 8.29 11.59
CA ALA A 56 -16.30 7.43 12.76
C ALA A 56 -16.15 5.92 12.47
N GLN A 57 -16.54 5.47 11.27
CA GLN A 57 -16.27 4.10 10.83
C GLN A 57 -14.79 3.91 10.57
N GLY A 58 -14.15 4.88 9.93
CA GLY A 58 -12.72 4.87 9.66
C GLY A 58 -11.87 4.79 10.91
N GLN A 59 -12.25 5.51 11.96
CA GLN A 59 -11.59 5.43 13.27
C GLN A 59 -11.59 4.02 13.83
N LYS A 60 -12.73 3.32 13.81
CA LYS A 60 -12.82 1.94 14.32
C LYS A 60 -11.92 0.98 13.54
N ILE A 61 -11.85 1.14 12.22
CA ILE A 61 -10.99 0.32 11.37
C ILE A 61 -9.52 0.67 11.63
N TRP A 62 -9.21 1.96 11.76
CA TRP A 62 -7.89 2.46 12.07
C TRP A 62 -7.35 1.88 13.38
N ASP A 63 -8.12 1.98 14.44
CA ASP A 63 -7.76 1.48 15.78
C ASP A 63 -7.49 -0.05 15.75
N GLY A 64 -8.25 -0.78 14.96
CA GLY A 64 -8.10 -2.24 14.87
C GLY A 64 -7.03 -2.74 13.90
N LYS A 65 -6.72 -1.98 12.85
CA LYS A 65 -5.90 -2.49 11.73
C LYS A 65 -4.70 -1.62 11.34
N CYS A 66 -4.68 -0.35 11.73
CA CYS A 66 -3.69 0.62 11.25
C CYS A 66 -2.82 1.19 12.37
N ALA A 67 -3.44 1.49 13.52
CA ALA A 67 -2.80 2.23 14.62
C ALA A 67 -1.57 1.51 15.18
N SER A 68 -1.53 0.17 15.14
CA SER A 68 -0.38 -0.60 15.62
C SER A 68 0.94 -0.25 14.90
N CYS A 69 0.86 0.15 13.62
CA CYS A 69 2.01 0.55 12.82
C CYS A 69 2.10 2.06 12.62
N HIS A 70 0.96 2.75 12.50
CA HIS A 70 0.90 4.15 12.14
C HIS A 70 0.63 5.11 13.29
N GLY A 71 0.51 4.61 14.52
CA GLY A 71 0.13 5.40 15.69
C GLY A 71 -1.37 5.69 15.75
N THR A 72 -1.87 6.05 16.91
CA THR A 72 -3.30 6.29 17.14
C THR A 72 -3.81 7.49 16.32
N PHE A 73 -2.96 8.50 16.12
CA PHE A 73 -3.28 9.74 15.42
C PHE A 73 -2.52 9.88 14.10
N GLY A 74 -1.96 8.78 13.56
CA GLY A 74 -1.20 8.82 12.32
C GLY A 74 0.18 9.47 12.44
N GLU A 75 0.66 9.65 13.66
CA GLU A 75 1.98 10.17 14.02
C GLU A 75 3.11 9.20 13.73
N SER A 76 2.75 7.93 13.53
CA SER A 76 3.66 6.85 13.26
C SER A 76 4.51 6.39 14.46
N ASN A 77 5.51 5.60 14.18
CA ASN A 77 6.48 5.08 15.15
C ASN A 77 7.90 5.27 14.61
N GLU A 78 8.90 4.66 15.24
CA GLU A 78 10.31 4.77 14.83
C GLU A 78 10.59 4.24 13.40
N VAL A 79 9.70 3.42 12.85
CA VAL A 79 9.92 2.71 11.59
C VAL A 79 9.26 3.41 10.40
N PHE A 80 8.00 3.83 10.58
CA PHE A 80 7.23 4.41 9.49
C PHE A 80 7.20 5.94 9.58
N ALA A 81 7.25 6.59 8.42
CA ALA A 81 7.06 8.03 8.37
C ALA A 81 5.64 8.42 8.79
N PRO A 82 5.44 9.57 9.44
CA PRO A 82 4.11 10.04 9.83
C PRO A 82 3.18 10.14 8.62
N ILE A 83 1.93 9.77 8.82
CA ILE A 83 0.89 9.93 7.79
C ILE A 83 0.37 11.36 7.80
N VAL A 84 0.13 11.90 8.98
CA VAL A 84 -0.41 13.25 9.19
C VAL A 84 0.61 14.15 9.89
N GLY A 85 0.29 15.45 9.96
CA GLY A 85 1.14 16.48 10.55
C GLY A 85 1.91 17.29 9.50
N GLY A 86 2.39 18.46 9.88
CA GLY A 86 3.17 19.38 9.04
C GLY A 86 2.35 20.12 7.96
N THR A 87 1.04 19.92 7.89
CA THR A 87 0.12 20.65 7.04
C THR A 87 -0.58 21.77 7.80
N THR A 88 -1.03 22.80 7.10
CA THR A 88 -1.71 23.96 7.69
C THR A 88 -2.92 24.38 6.84
N ALA A 89 -3.84 25.14 7.42
CA ALA A 89 -4.93 25.74 6.68
C ALA A 89 -4.46 26.62 5.50
N ALA A 90 -3.29 27.23 5.60
CA ALA A 90 -2.69 27.99 4.48
C ALA A 90 -2.27 27.05 3.34
N ASN A 91 -1.77 25.84 3.64
CA ASN A 91 -1.46 24.85 2.63
C ASN A 91 -2.74 24.36 1.93
N ILE A 92 -3.82 24.11 2.68
CA ILE A 92 -5.12 23.74 2.10
C ILE A 92 -5.61 24.83 1.16
N ARG A 93 -5.55 26.10 1.53
CA ARG A 93 -5.95 27.22 0.65
C ARG A 93 -5.09 27.32 -0.60
N SER A 94 -3.77 27.26 -0.47
CA SER A 94 -2.82 27.40 -1.60
C SER A 94 -2.68 26.15 -2.45
N GLY A 95 -2.97 24.97 -1.89
CA GLY A 95 -2.69 23.67 -2.50
C GLY A 95 -1.20 23.37 -2.61
N ARG A 96 -0.35 24.02 -1.83
CA ARG A 96 1.10 23.81 -1.83
C ARG A 96 1.65 23.81 -0.42
N VAL A 97 2.47 22.81 -0.11
CA VAL A 97 3.19 22.66 1.14
C VAL A 97 4.62 23.14 0.95
N LYS A 98 4.85 24.43 1.21
CA LYS A 98 6.18 25.05 1.03
C LYS A 98 7.26 24.42 1.91
N ALA A 99 6.90 23.90 3.08
CA ALA A 99 7.83 23.26 4.00
C ALA A 99 8.56 22.05 3.38
N LEU A 100 8.01 21.41 2.35
CA LEU A 100 8.68 20.31 1.65
C LEU A 100 10.01 20.69 0.98
N THR A 101 10.26 21.99 0.75
CA THR A 101 11.53 22.49 0.21
C THR A 101 12.59 22.71 1.29
N GLN A 102 12.25 22.59 2.58
CA GLN A 102 13.18 22.74 3.69
C GLN A 102 13.86 21.41 4.01
N ALA A 103 15.15 21.46 4.37
CA ALA A 103 15.93 20.25 4.63
C ALA A 103 15.51 19.52 5.91
N ASP A 104 15.20 20.27 6.97
CA ASP A 104 15.06 19.76 8.34
C ASP A 104 13.60 19.49 8.75
N VAL A 105 12.70 19.32 7.80
CA VAL A 105 11.28 19.09 8.09
C VAL A 105 10.94 17.60 8.03
N THR A 106 10.34 17.09 9.08
CA THR A 106 9.71 15.78 9.08
C THR A 106 8.54 15.78 8.08
N ARG A 107 8.63 14.94 7.08
CA ARG A 107 7.70 14.92 5.93
C ARG A 107 6.66 13.84 6.12
N SER A 108 5.44 14.26 6.44
CA SER A 108 4.30 13.32 6.48
C SER A 108 3.81 12.92 5.08
N SER A 109 3.01 11.86 5.02
CA SER A 109 2.39 11.42 3.77
C SER A 109 1.44 12.47 3.21
N LEU A 110 0.61 13.11 4.06
CA LEU A 110 -0.32 14.16 3.63
C LEU A 110 0.38 15.42 3.10
N MET A 111 1.57 15.76 3.61
CA MET A 111 2.36 16.85 3.04
C MET A 111 2.75 16.61 1.59
N LYS A 112 3.03 15.34 1.23
CA LYS A 112 3.50 14.92 -0.11
C LYS A 112 2.35 14.60 -1.06
N LEU A 113 1.18 14.32 -0.54
CA LEU A 113 0.05 13.81 -1.31
C LEU A 113 -0.52 14.89 -2.23
N SER A 114 -0.48 14.65 -3.54
CA SER A 114 -1.05 15.53 -4.56
C SER A 114 -2.39 15.06 -5.11
N SER A 115 -2.66 13.75 -5.05
CA SER A 115 -3.91 13.16 -5.55
C SER A 115 -4.54 12.24 -4.52
N LEU A 116 -5.83 12.47 -4.24
CA LEU A 116 -6.60 11.66 -3.31
C LEU A 116 -6.86 10.25 -3.87
N SER A 117 -6.94 10.11 -5.19
CA SER A 117 -7.02 8.80 -5.83
C SER A 117 -5.82 7.91 -5.47
N THR A 118 -4.62 8.49 -5.39
CA THR A 118 -3.41 7.76 -4.99
C THR A 118 -3.52 7.23 -3.55
N LEU A 119 -4.05 8.03 -2.62
CA LEU A 119 -4.25 7.57 -1.25
C LEU A 119 -5.28 6.44 -1.19
N TRP A 120 -6.42 6.63 -1.86
CA TRP A 120 -7.48 5.63 -1.90
C TRP A 120 -6.97 4.30 -2.49
N ASP A 121 -6.33 4.36 -3.65
CA ASP A 121 -5.81 3.21 -4.36
C ASP A 121 -4.70 2.50 -3.56
N TYR A 122 -3.81 3.25 -2.92
CA TYR A 122 -2.75 2.67 -2.08
C TYR A 122 -3.34 1.94 -0.86
N VAL A 123 -4.31 2.54 -0.16
CA VAL A 123 -4.99 1.87 0.96
C VAL A 123 -5.69 0.60 0.48
N ASN A 124 -6.40 0.67 -0.65
CA ASN A 124 -7.11 -0.48 -1.21
C ASN A 124 -6.20 -1.64 -1.61
N ARG A 125 -5.01 -1.34 -2.17
CA ARG A 125 -4.11 -2.37 -2.71
C ARG A 125 -3.11 -2.90 -1.71
N ALA A 126 -2.60 -2.03 -0.84
CA ALA A 126 -1.41 -2.32 -0.06
C ALA A 126 -1.63 -2.31 1.45
N MET A 127 -2.77 -1.81 1.93
CA MET A 127 -3.05 -1.71 3.35
C MET A 127 -4.28 -2.55 3.78
N PRO A 128 -4.26 -3.09 5.00
CA PRO A 128 -3.14 -3.19 5.94
C PRO A 128 -1.96 -3.96 5.35
N TRP A 129 -0.73 -3.60 5.71
CA TRP A 129 0.47 -4.21 5.12
C TRP A 129 0.59 -5.72 5.40
N ASP A 130 0.12 -6.16 6.55
CA ASP A 130 0.06 -7.57 6.97
C ASP A 130 -1.06 -8.36 6.27
N ALA A 131 -2.09 -7.68 5.74
CA ALA A 131 -3.22 -8.28 5.03
C ALA A 131 -3.68 -7.42 3.84
N PRO A 132 -2.87 -7.26 2.78
CA PRO A 132 -3.22 -6.46 1.62
C PRO A 132 -4.52 -6.92 0.96
N LYS A 133 -5.35 -5.99 0.48
CA LYS A 133 -6.64 -6.26 -0.17
C LYS A 133 -7.70 -6.90 0.73
N SER A 134 -7.53 -6.85 2.05
CA SER A 134 -8.52 -7.35 3.00
C SER A 134 -9.64 -6.35 3.34
N LEU A 135 -9.50 -5.10 2.93
CA LEU A 135 -10.51 -4.07 3.15
C LEU A 135 -11.55 -4.08 2.01
N LEU A 136 -12.81 -3.93 2.38
CA LEU A 136 -13.87 -3.68 1.40
C LEU A 136 -13.83 -2.21 0.94
N ALA A 137 -14.41 -1.89 -0.20
CA ALA A 137 -14.42 -0.53 -0.74
C ALA A 137 -14.93 0.51 0.29
N ASN A 138 -16.01 0.19 1.01
CA ASN A 138 -16.54 1.06 2.06
C ASN A 138 -15.54 1.27 3.21
N ASP A 139 -14.77 0.25 3.57
CA ASP A 139 -13.75 0.36 4.62
C ASP A 139 -12.61 1.28 4.16
N VAL A 140 -12.23 1.20 2.89
CA VAL A 140 -11.21 2.09 2.29
C VAL A 140 -11.68 3.53 2.33
N TYR A 141 -12.94 3.83 1.92
CA TYR A 141 -13.51 5.17 2.04
C TYR A 141 -13.50 5.67 3.49
N ALA A 142 -13.88 4.82 4.43
CA ALA A 142 -13.91 5.17 5.83
C ALA A 142 -12.50 5.49 6.37
N VAL A 143 -11.50 4.65 6.09
CA VAL A 143 -10.11 4.88 6.53
C VAL A 143 -9.54 6.14 5.90
N VAL A 144 -9.78 6.36 4.61
CA VAL A 144 -9.35 7.59 3.91
C VAL A 144 -10.01 8.82 4.52
N ALA A 145 -11.32 8.77 4.82
CA ALA A 145 -12.02 9.85 5.51
C ALA A 145 -11.38 10.15 6.88
N TYR A 146 -11.05 9.13 7.64
CA TYR A 146 -10.41 9.30 8.95
C TYR A 146 -9.01 9.88 8.85
N VAL A 147 -8.19 9.44 7.90
CA VAL A 147 -6.86 10.02 7.65
C VAL A 147 -6.96 11.51 7.29
N LEU A 148 -7.94 11.89 6.47
CA LEU A 148 -8.17 13.28 6.12
C LEU A 148 -8.71 14.11 7.29
N TYR A 149 -9.50 13.51 8.17
CA TYR A 149 -9.92 14.12 9.43
C TYR A 149 -8.73 14.35 10.38
N LEU A 150 -7.87 13.35 10.56
CA LEU A 150 -6.65 13.50 11.35
C LEU A 150 -5.72 14.61 10.81
N GLY A 151 -5.79 14.87 9.52
CA GLY A 151 -5.04 15.96 8.85
C GLY A 151 -5.76 17.31 8.82
N ASP A 152 -6.83 17.50 9.59
CA ASP A 152 -7.66 18.72 9.63
C ASP A 152 -8.24 19.14 8.26
N ILE A 153 -8.45 18.17 7.36
CA ILE A 153 -8.99 18.42 6.02
C ILE A 153 -10.51 18.23 6.00
N LEU A 154 -11.02 17.23 6.72
CA LEU A 154 -12.43 16.90 6.80
C LEU A 154 -12.96 17.04 8.24
N PRO A 155 -14.22 17.44 8.45
CA PRO A 155 -14.84 17.43 9.76
C PRO A 155 -15.22 16.02 10.23
N ALA A 156 -15.41 15.85 11.54
CA ALA A 156 -15.64 14.54 12.17
C ALA A 156 -16.92 13.81 11.72
N ASP A 157 -17.91 14.55 11.26
CA ASP A 157 -19.21 14.02 10.78
C ASP A 157 -19.23 13.73 9.26
N PHE A 158 -18.09 13.88 8.58
CA PHE A 158 -18.02 13.70 7.14
C PHE A 158 -18.17 12.24 6.71
N VAL A 159 -18.89 12.05 5.60
CA VAL A 159 -18.99 10.76 4.90
C VAL A 159 -18.36 10.91 3.52
N LEU A 160 -17.21 10.27 3.31
CA LEU A 160 -16.53 10.22 2.02
C LEU A 160 -17.16 9.14 1.13
N SER A 161 -17.31 9.43 -0.15
CA SER A 161 -17.91 8.50 -1.13
C SER A 161 -17.33 8.71 -2.53
N ASP A 162 -17.61 7.76 -3.42
CA ASP A 162 -17.34 7.87 -4.86
C ASP A 162 -17.93 9.14 -5.47
N ARG A 163 -19.04 9.66 -4.92
CA ARG A 163 -19.75 10.83 -5.43
C ARG A 163 -19.13 12.16 -5.02
N ASN A 164 -18.43 12.22 -3.89
CA ASN A 164 -17.90 13.48 -3.35
C ASN A 164 -16.36 13.54 -3.27
N ILE A 165 -15.64 12.44 -3.46
CA ILE A 165 -14.18 12.38 -3.37
C ILE A 165 -13.49 13.37 -4.32
N ALA A 166 -14.05 13.60 -5.50
CA ALA A 166 -13.54 14.56 -6.48
C ALA A 166 -13.56 16.01 -5.95
N SER A 167 -14.59 16.38 -5.18
CA SER A 167 -14.64 17.71 -4.52
C SER A 167 -13.65 17.79 -3.36
N VAL A 168 -13.47 16.71 -2.60
CA VAL A 168 -12.48 16.63 -1.51
C VAL A 168 -11.04 16.73 -2.02
N GLN A 169 -10.76 16.29 -3.25
CA GLN A 169 -9.47 16.49 -3.93
C GLN A 169 -9.06 17.98 -3.90
N GLY A 170 -10.00 18.89 -4.07
CA GLY A 170 -9.75 20.34 -4.01
C GLY A 170 -9.28 20.87 -2.65
N MET A 171 -9.40 20.08 -1.59
CA MET A 171 -8.99 20.42 -0.24
C MET A 171 -7.61 19.88 0.13
N LEU A 172 -6.99 19.03 -0.70
CA LEU A 172 -5.67 18.50 -0.38
C LEU A 172 -4.61 19.61 -0.25
N PRO A 173 -3.79 19.57 0.82
CA PRO A 173 -2.80 20.63 1.11
C PRO A 173 -1.73 20.77 0.03
N ASN A 174 -1.43 19.69 -0.71
CA ASN A 174 -0.38 19.68 -1.73
C ASN A 174 -0.89 19.31 -3.13
N ARG A 175 -2.18 19.53 -3.42
CA ARG A 175 -2.78 19.19 -4.72
C ARG A 175 -2.07 19.83 -5.92
N ASN A 176 -1.40 20.98 -5.75
CA ASN A 176 -0.62 21.68 -6.75
C ASN A 176 0.89 21.42 -6.60
N GLY A 177 1.30 20.44 -5.79
CA GLY A 177 2.70 20.14 -5.49
C GLY A 177 3.45 19.44 -6.62
N MET A 178 2.74 18.70 -7.47
CA MET A 178 3.37 18.06 -8.63
C MET A 178 3.71 19.09 -9.71
N THR A 179 4.92 18.99 -10.23
CA THR A 179 5.31 19.73 -11.44
C THR A 179 5.18 18.81 -12.66
N ARG A 180 4.61 19.35 -13.74
CA ARG A 180 4.59 18.70 -15.05
C ARG A 180 5.54 19.37 -16.04
N ARG A 181 6.20 20.46 -15.63
CA ARG A 181 7.12 21.27 -16.45
C ARG A 181 8.58 20.96 -16.15
N HIS A 182 8.88 19.71 -15.89
CA HIS A 182 10.26 19.26 -15.64
C HIS A 182 11.00 18.91 -16.94
N GLY A 183 10.34 18.88 -18.09
CA GLY A 183 10.94 18.57 -19.40
C GLY A 183 11.20 17.08 -19.65
N LEU A 184 11.13 16.22 -18.63
CA LEU A 184 11.47 14.78 -18.74
C LEU A 184 10.55 14.01 -19.69
N TRP A 185 9.31 14.46 -19.86
CA TRP A 185 8.32 13.83 -20.74
C TRP A 185 8.28 14.44 -22.16
N ASP A 186 9.06 15.49 -22.37
CA ASP A 186 9.17 16.11 -23.70
C ASP A 186 10.30 15.43 -24.49
N VAL A 187 9.93 14.42 -25.25
CA VAL A 187 10.87 13.66 -26.09
C VAL A 187 11.56 14.51 -27.15
N ARG A 188 11.01 15.66 -27.53
CA ARG A 188 11.58 16.58 -28.52
C ARG A 188 12.38 17.72 -27.88
N GLY A 189 12.24 17.93 -26.58
CA GLY A 189 12.93 18.96 -25.83
C GLY A 189 14.27 18.50 -25.29
N VAL A 190 14.45 18.56 -23.97
CA VAL A 190 15.64 18.05 -23.26
C VAL A 190 15.19 16.89 -22.36
N PRO A 191 14.90 15.73 -22.94
CA PRO A 191 14.48 14.58 -22.16
C PRO A 191 15.65 14.05 -21.33
N ASP A 192 15.32 13.42 -20.19
CA ASP A 192 16.29 12.80 -19.27
C ASP A 192 17.19 11.73 -19.94
N VAL A 193 16.70 11.15 -21.05
CA VAL A 193 17.46 10.20 -21.87
C VAL A 193 18.74 10.75 -22.50
N LYS A 194 18.96 12.07 -22.46
CA LYS A 194 20.18 12.73 -22.90
C LYS A 194 21.13 13.04 -21.74
N ASN A 195 20.89 12.50 -20.57
CA ASN A 195 21.84 12.61 -19.47
C ASN A 195 23.20 12.11 -19.94
N SER A 196 24.21 12.97 -19.88
CA SER A 196 25.59 12.52 -20.00
C SER A 196 25.90 11.68 -18.75
N ALA A 197 26.59 10.56 -18.94
CA ALA A 197 27.20 9.87 -17.81
C ALA A 197 28.01 10.89 -17.01
N CYS A 198 28.02 10.75 -15.69
CA CYS A 198 28.80 11.62 -14.84
C CYS A 198 30.29 11.61 -15.32
N MET A 199 30.74 12.71 -15.86
CA MET A 199 32.10 12.83 -16.47
C MET A 199 33.09 13.52 -15.52
N HIS A 200 32.60 14.30 -14.56
CA HIS A 200 33.38 15.04 -13.58
C HIS A 200 32.72 15.00 -12.22
N ASP A 201 33.51 14.98 -11.16
CA ASP A 201 33.09 15.06 -9.77
C ASP A 201 32.02 14.02 -9.38
N CYS A 202 32.08 12.86 -10.01
CA CYS A 202 31.18 11.78 -9.74
C CYS A 202 31.37 11.27 -8.31
N ALA A 203 30.29 11.04 -7.58
CA ALA A 203 30.34 10.37 -6.29
C ALA A 203 31.00 8.99 -6.45
N THR A 204 32.16 8.79 -5.84
CA THR A 204 32.90 7.53 -5.88
C THR A 204 32.35 6.50 -4.88
N GLN A 205 31.53 6.96 -3.95
CA GLN A 205 30.90 6.12 -2.94
C GLN A 205 29.41 6.45 -2.84
N VAL A 206 28.59 5.40 -2.75
CA VAL A 206 27.17 5.53 -2.45
C VAL A 206 27.01 5.67 -0.95
N THR A 207 26.50 6.80 -0.49
CA THR A 207 26.14 7.00 0.92
C THR A 207 24.67 6.63 1.09
N MET A 208 24.41 5.59 1.89
CA MET A 208 23.04 5.21 2.23
C MET A 208 22.53 6.18 3.30
N ALA A 209 21.57 7.01 2.95
CA ALA A 209 20.98 7.98 3.87
C ALA A 209 19.96 7.34 4.84
N SER A 210 19.29 6.26 4.42
CA SER A 210 18.44 5.45 5.29
C SER A 210 18.40 4.01 4.78
N VAL A 211 18.26 3.07 5.70
CA VAL A 211 18.11 1.64 5.41
C VAL A 211 16.92 1.15 6.19
N PHE A 212 16.03 0.41 5.53
CA PHE A 212 15.02 -0.33 6.26
C PHE A 212 15.67 -1.30 7.24
N PRO A 213 15.17 -1.42 8.47
CA PRO A 213 15.60 -2.48 9.38
C PRO A 213 15.48 -3.86 8.69
N ASP A 214 16.37 -4.79 9.05
CA ASP A 214 16.41 -6.10 8.36
C ASP A 214 15.07 -6.84 8.42
N TRP A 215 14.33 -6.71 9.51
CA TRP A 215 13.00 -7.28 9.65
C TRP A 215 11.96 -6.68 8.68
N ALA A 216 12.13 -5.42 8.27
CA ALA A 216 11.21 -4.75 7.33
C ALA A 216 11.55 -5.01 5.85
N LYS A 217 12.83 -5.33 5.56
CA LYS A 217 13.30 -5.57 4.18
C LYS A 217 12.58 -6.71 3.48
N ALA A 218 12.17 -7.72 4.23
CA ALA A 218 11.61 -8.95 3.70
C ALA A 218 10.16 -9.21 4.14
N SER A 219 9.43 -8.18 4.59
CA SER A 219 8.04 -8.31 5.09
C SER A 219 7.07 -8.90 4.07
N HIS A 220 7.32 -8.68 2.78
CA HIS A 220 6.54 -9.24 1.68
C HIS A 220 7.30 -10.33 0.90
N GLY A 221 8.28 -10.95 1.54
CA GLY A 221 9.22 -11.90 0.94
C GLY A 221 10.47 -11.22 0.41
N ASP A 222 11.57 -11.95 0.42
CA ASP A 222 12.84 -11.48 -0.12
C ASP A 222 12.77 -11.39 -1.64
N LEU A 223 12.77 -10.17 -2.16
CA LEU A 223 12.73 -9.91 -3.60
C LEU A 223 13.95 -10.51 -4.34
N SER A 224 15.10 -10.66 -3.65
CA SER A 224 16.29 -11.29 -4.22
C SER A 224 16.10 -12.80 -4.44
N GLN A 225 15.22 -13.42 -3.65
CA GLN A 225 14.86 -14.83 -3.75
C GLN A 225 13.62 -15.07 -4.60
N GLN A 226 12.89 -14.02 -4.98
CA GLN A 226 11.77 -14.11 -5.91
C GLN A 226 12.26 -14.27 -7.34
N ASN A 227 13.11 -15.23 -7.57
CA ASN A 227 13.42 -15.70 -8.92
C ASN A 227 12.17 -16.33 -9.50
N ARG A 228 11.35 -15.52 -10.16
CA ARG A 228 10.31 -16.06 -11.02
C ARG A 228 11.01 -16.81 -12.13
N LEU A 229 10.88 -18.12 -12.14
CA LEU A 229 11.20 -18.91 -13.31
C LEU A 229 10.40 -18.30 -14.47
N VAL A 230 11.10 -17.69 -15.41
CA VAL A 230 10.50 -17.11 -16.61
C VAL A 230 9.99 -18.28 -17.46
N GLY A 231 8.67 -18.42 -17.53
CA GLY A 231 8.00 -19.41 -18.35
C GLY A 231 6.79 -20.00 -17.61
N PRO A 232 5.76 -20.44 -18.33
CA PRO A 232 4.66 -21.15 -17.71
C PRO A 232 5.18 -22.53 -17.32
N VAL A 233 5.47 -22.74 -16.06
CA VAL A 233 5.60 -24.08 -15.52
C VAL A 233 4.18 -24.65 -15.42
N ARG A 234 3.63 -25.05 -16.57
CA ARG A 234 2.39 -25.80 -16.58
C ARG A 234 2.73 -27.22 -16.11
N GLY A 235 2.29 -27.53 -14.89
CA GLY A 235 2.09 -28.93 -14.49
C GLY A 235 3.12 -29.59 -13.60
N GLU A 236 4.12 -28.91 -13.08
CA GLU A 236 4.83 -29.41 -11.91
C GLU A 236 4.29 -28.72 -10.66
N ALA A 237 3.25 -29.32 -10.08
CA ALA A 237 3.07 -29.20 -8.65
C ALA A 237 4.25 -29.98 -8.02
N THR A 238 5.43 -29.35 -7.94
CA THR A 238 6.36 -29.73 -6.87
C THR A 238 5.55 -29.56 -5.60
N ALA A 239 5.36 -30.63 -4.85
CA ALA A 239 4.76 -30.57 -3.55
C ALA A 239 5.50 -29.43 -2.81
N ALA A 240 4.80 -28.31 -2.63
CA ALA A 240 5.39 -27.19 -1.93
C ALA A 240 5.74 -27.72 -0.56
N GLU A 241 7.02 -27.79 -0.23
CA GLU A 241 7.43 -28.02 1.14
C GLU A 241 6.62 -27.03 1.99
N ALA A 242 5.96 -27.55 3.02
CA ALA A 242 5.17 -26.71 3.91
C ALA A 242 6.07 -25.55 4.35
N PRO A 243 5.67 -24.29 4.17
CA PRO A 243 6.55 -23.18 4.45
C PRO A 243 6.99 -23.25 5.91
N ASP A 244 8.29 -23.08 6.15
CA ASP A 244 8.81 -23.00 7.51
C ASP A 244 8.19 -21.82 8.28
N ALA A 245 8.23 -21.88 9.60
CA ALA A 245 7.58 -20.88 10.46
C ALA A 245 8.07 -19.46 10.23
N THR A 246 9.33 -19.25 9.88
CA THR A 246 9.90 -17.93 9.59
C THR A 246 9.32 -17.38 8.29
N THR A 247 9.20 -18.23 7.30
CA THR A 247 8.54 -17.89 6.03
C THR A 247 7.05 -17.55 6.24
N LEU A 248 6.34 -18.34 7.07
CA LEU A 248 4.96 -18.04 7.44
C LEU A 248 4.83 -16.71 8.20
N ALA A 249 5.69 -16.46 9.17
CA ALA A 249 5.72 -15.21 9.92
C ALA A 249 5.98 -14.00 9.01
N ARG A 250 6.86 -14.17 8.03
CA ARG A 250 7.18 -13.16 7.04
C ARG A 250 6.00 -12.89 6.10
N ARG A 251 5.42 -13.95 5.52
CA ARG A 251 4.29 -13.86 4.58
C ARG A 251 3.04 -13.24 5.20
N ASN A 252 2.83 -13.46 6.50
CA ASN A 252 1.71 -12.90 7.25
C ASN A 252 2.06 -11.58 7.95
N GLY A 253 3.18 -10.92 7.62
CA GLY A 253 3.53 -9.61 8.14
C GLY A 253 3.91 -9.56 9.62
N CYS A 254 4.02 -10.70 10.32
CA CYS A 254 4.30 -10.73 11.76
C CYS A 254 5.60 -10.01 12.11
N LEU A 255 6.64 -10.16 11.27
CA LEU A 255 7.95 -9.55 11.48
C LEU A 255 7.98 -8.04 11.27
N SER A 256 6.92 -7.45 10.71
CA SER A 256 6.78 -6.00 10.59
C SER A 256 6.52 -5.33 11.94
N CYS A 257 5.87 -6.07 12.85
CA CYS A 257 5.50 -5.57 14.17
C CYS A 257 6.26 -6.26 15.32
N HIS A 258 6.76 -7.47 15.12
CA HIS A 258 7.47 -8.28 16.12
C HIS A 258 8.90 -8.56 15.68
N GLY A 259 9.88 -8.13 16.44
CA GLY A 259 11.25 -8.64 16.28
C GLY A 259 11.42 -9.99 16.99
N ILE A 260 12.45 -10.74 16.64
CA ILE A 260 12.79 -11.97 17.35
C ILE A 260 13.33 -11.62 18.73
N ASP A 261 14.35 -10.76 18.80
CA ASP A 261 15.09 -10.40 20.02
C ASP A 261 14.76 -9.00 20.55
N LYS A 262 14.10 -8.17 19.75
CA LYS A 262 13.84 -6.76 20.06
C LYS A 262 12.36 -6.48 19.99
N ARG A 263 11.86 -5.73 20.97
CA ARG A 263 10.54 -5.12 20.87
C ARG A 263 10.52 -4.09 19.74
N LEU A 264 9.53 -4.20 18.86
CA LEU A 264 9.23 -3.21 17.83
C LEU A 264 7.91 -2.51 18.20
N VAL A 265 6.89 -2.68 17.42
CA VAL A 265 5.52 -2.28 17.74
C VAL A 265 4.94 -3.25 18.79
N GLY A 266 5.00 -4.54 18.51
CA GLY A 266 4.66 -5.62 19.42
C GLY A 266 5.88 -6.11 20.25
N PRO A 267 5.66 -7.01 21.21
CA PRO A 267 6.73 -7.62 21.99
C PRO A 267 7.68 -8.44 21.11
N ALA A 268 8.92 -8.58 21.54
CA ALA A 268 9.83 -9.53 20.92
C ALA A 268 9.28 -10.97 21.07
N PHE A 269 9.49 -11.82 20.07
CA PHE A 269 9.05 -13.21 20.16
C PHE A 269 9.72 -13.95 21.32
N ARG A 270 10.97 -13.64 21.62
CA ARG A 270 11.67 -14.17 22.79
C ARG A 270 11.01 -13.77 24.12
N ASP A 271 10.50 -12.54 24.22
CA ASP A 271 9.75 -12.09 25.41
C ASP A 271 8.42 -12.84 25.52
N VAL A 272 7.76 -13.08 24.39
CA VAL A 272 6.52 -13.88 24.34
C VAL A 272 6.81 -15.31 24.80
N SER A 273 7.83 -15.96 24.25
CA SER A 273 8.26 -17.29 24.67
C SER A 273 8.53 -17.33 26.17
N ALA A 274 9.36 -16.43 26.69
CA ALA A 274 9.72 -16.38 28.12
C ALA A 274 8.49 -16.23 29.01
N ARG A 275 7.52 -15.41 28.62
CA ARG A 275 6.29 -15.18 29.40
C ARG A 275 5.38 -16.40 29.47
N TYR A 276 5.30 -17.17 28.39
CA TYR A 276 4.35 -18.28 28.28
C TYR A 276 5.00 -19.66 28.43
N LYS A 277 6.31 -19.74 28.60
CA LYS A 277 7.07 -21.01 28.68
C LYS A 277 6.58 -21.99 29.74
N ALA A 278 6.11 -21.48 30.88
CA ALA A 278 5.62 -22.31 31.99
C ALA A 278 4.10 -22.58 31.92
N ASP A 279 3.43 -22.11 30.90
CA ASP A 279 1.98 -22.17 30.78
C ASP A 279 1.55 -23.35 29.92
N ALA A 280 0.94 -24.37 30.52
CA ALA A 280 0.46 -25.55 29.82
C ALA A 280 -0.61 -25.24 28.73
N GLY A 281 -1.31 -24.10 28.83
CA GLY A 281 -2.29 -23.64 27.84
C GLY A 281 -1.75 -22.59 26.86
N ALA A 282 -0.43 -22.39 26.77
CA ALA A 282 0.19 -21.36 25.96
C ALA A 282 -0.16 -21.46 24.47
N GLU A 283 -0.11 -22.67 23.91
CA GLU A 283 -0.39 -22.93 22.51
C GLU A 283 -1.80 -22.45 22.14
N GLU A 284 -2.81 -22.87 22.91
CA GLU A 284 -4.21 -22.50 22.68
C GLU A 284 -4.43 -20.98 22.85
N ARG A 285 -3.85 -20.38 23.91
CA ARG A 285 -3.99 -18.93 24.14
C ARG A 285 -3.36 -18.10 23.05
N LEU A 286 -2.18 -18.48 22.57
CA LEU A 286 -1.50 -17.76 21.48
C LEU A 286 -2.22 -17.99 20.14
N ALA A 287 -2.76 -19.19 19.91
CA ALA A 287 -3.59 -19.46 18.75
C ALA A 287 -4.84 -18.57 18.72
N GLN A 288 -5.55 -18.46 19.85
CA GLN A 288 -6.70 -17.55 19.97
C GLN A 288 -6.29 -16.08 19.81
N LYS A 289 -5.12 -15.70 20.33
CA LYS A 289 -4.59 -14.35 20.17
C LYS A 289 -4.32 -14.01 18.71
N LEU A 290 -3.74 -14.93 17.94
CA LEU A 290 -3.56 -14.76 16.50
C LEU A 290 -4.91 -14.61 15.79
N ARG A 291 -5.88 -15.45 16.08
CA ARG A 291 -7.19 -15.40 15.43
C ARG A 291 -7.99 -14.14 15.75
N LYS A 292 -7.98 -13.70 17.01
CA LYS A 292 -8.85 -12.61 17.50
C LYS A 292 -8.15 -11.27 17.61
N GLY A 293 -6.82 -11.25 17.61
CA GLY A 293 -6.06 -10.04 17.87
C GLY A 293 -6.29 -9.47 19.28
N GLY A 294 -6.22 -8.15 19.40
CA GLY A 294 -6.57 -7.40 20.62
C GLY A 294 -5.36 -6.89 21.40
N SER A 295 -5.62 -6.11 22.44
CA SER A 295 -4.64 -5.41 23.28
C SER A 295 -4.60 -5.94 24.70
N GLY A 296 -3.86 -5.29 25.58
CA GLY A 296 -3.86 -5.47 27.04
C GLY A 296 -2.71 -6.31 27.58
N ALA A 297 -2.40 -7.48 27.01
CA ALA A 297 -1.36 -8.37 27.53
C ALA A 297 0.06 -7.74 27.51
N TRP A 298 0.32 -6.86 26.56
CA TRP A 298 1.61 -6.21 26.31
C TRP A 298 1.52 -4.68 26.22
N GLY A 299 0.40 -4.11 26.59
CA GLY A 299 0.13 -2.68 26.54
C GLY A 299 -1.15 -2.36 25.78
N PRO A 300 -1.41 -1.07 25.52
CA PRO A 300 -2.64 -0.60 24.90
C PRO A 300 -2.73 -0.86 23.39
N LEU A 301 -1.59 -1.05 22.71
CA LEU A 301 -1.56 -1.30 21.29
C LEU A 301 -2.19 -2.65 20.94
N ALA A 302 -3.12 -2.62 19.99
CA ALA A 302 -3.84 -3.80 19.56
C ALA A 302 -3.04 -4.58 18.50
N MET A 303 -2.91 -5.88 18.68
CA MET A 303 -2.47 -6.79 17.64
C MET A 303 -3.64 -7.06 16.69
N PRO A 304 -3.48 -6.95 15.36
CA PRO A 304 -4.53 -7.26 14.41
C PRO A 304 -4.93 -8.75 14.46
N PRO A 305 -6.19 -9.10 14.14
CA PRO A 305 -6.63 -10.48 14.04
C PRO A 305 -6.22 -11.11 12.69
N TYR A 306 -5.98 -12.40 12.69
CA TYR A 306 -5.71 -13.24 11.52
C TYR A 306 -6.75 -14.37 11.41
N PRO A 307 -8.01 -14.06 11.09
CA PRO A 307 -9.11 -15.05 11.10
C PRO A 307 -8.95 -16.11 10.00
N ASP A 308 -8.34 -15.73 8.87
CA ASP A 308 -8.23 -16.56 7.67
C ASP A 308 -6.96 -17.43 7.63
N LEU A 309 -6.11 -17.34 8.67
CA LEU A 309 -4.90 -18.15 8.75
C LEU A 309 -5.27 -19.63 8.91
N ALA A 310 -4.77 -20.48 8.02
CA ALA A 310 -5.02 -21.92 8.08
C ALA A 310 -4.58 -22.51 9.43
N GLU A 311 -5.33 -23.46 9.99
CA GLU A 311 -5.05 -24.03 11.31
C GLU A 311 -3.64 -24.63 11.42
N ALA A 312 -3.20 -25.33 10.36
CA ALA A 312 -1.87 -25.91 10.30
C ALA A 312 -0.77 -24.84 10.38
N ASP A 313 -0.91 -23.75 9.63
CA ASP A 313 0.04 -22.64 9.60
C ASP A 313 0.07 -21.88 10.92
N LEU A 314 -1.12 -21.69 11.53
CA LEU A 314 -1.27 -21.06 12.84
C LEU A 314 -0.53 -21.83 13.93
N LEU A 315 -0.68 -23.14 13.97
CA LEU A 315 0.03 -23.99 14.94
C LEU A 315 1.55 -23.97 14.72
N VAL A 316 2.00 -23.99 13.48
CA VAL A 316 3.43 -23.85 13.13
C VAL A 316 3.99 -22.53 13.67
N LEU A 317 3.28 -21.42 13.46
CA LEU A 317 3.68 -20.10 13.96
C LEU A 317 3.72 -20.04 15.48
N VAL A 318 2.69 -20.54 16.15
CA VAL A 318 2.60 -20.52 17.61
C VAL A 318 3.76 -21.31 18.24
N ARG A 319 4.00 -22.51 17.75
CA ARG A 319 5.10 -23.36 18.24
C ARG A 319 6.46 -22.74 17.99
N TRP A 320 6.63 -22.11 16.84
CA TRP A 320 7.85 -21.39 16.51
C TRP A 320 8.08 -20.21 17.46
N VAL A 321 7.05 -19.41 17.76
CA VAL A 321 7.14 -18.30 18.73
C VAL A 321 7.47 -18.80 20.12
N LEU A 322 6.88 -19.92 20.57
CA LEU A 322 7.15 -20.52 21.87
C LEU A 322 8.56 -21.12 21.97
N ALA A 323 9.19 -21.40 20.85
CA ALA A 323 10.54 -21.96 20.76
C ALA A 323 11.66 -20.90 20.70
N GLN A 324 11.34 -19.59 20.66
CA GLN A 324 12.34 -18.51 20.66
C GLN A 324 12.92 -18.32 22.09
#